data_388c4e16b89004d32fcf0498adb24309
#
_entry.id   388c4e16b89004d32fcf0498adb24309
#
_cell.length_a   1.000
_cell.length_b   1.000
_cell.length_c   1.000
_cell.angle_alpha   90.00
_cell.angle_beta   90.00
_cell.angle_gamma   90.00
#
_symmetry.space_group_name_H-M   'P 1'
#
loop_
_entity.id
_entity.type
_entity.pdbx_description
1 polymer ?
#
loop_
_entity_poly.entity_id
_entity_poly.type
_entity_poly.pdbx_seq_one_letter_code
_entity_poly.pdbx_strand_id
1 'polypeptide(L)'
;MSSAHQDHPPLTVLIPTLNEEENIRECLESVKWADEILVVDSGSTDRTCEIAAEYTSRILAHEYVNSAAQKNWAIPQAAHPWVLIVDSDERVTPELRDEIIALLRKGPNCAGYHIRRVNHFMGQPVRHVWKNDKCLRLFLRDKGRYQDRQVHADIDLKGPAGWLKHPLLHYTCRSFEKYLLKHDRYTTWAARDRAKRTPKVRWHHLTVRPAFRFFKQYVLKRGFLDGRAGLIICGLSAFSVFMKYAKLWELQQRKDLDKPH
;
A
#
# COMPACT_ATOMS: atom_id res chain seq x y z
N MET A 1 -23.81 -7.29 -25.78
CA MET A 1 -23.87 -8.32 -24.73
C MET A 1 -24.63 -7.72 -23.57
N SER A 2 -25.77 -8.32 -23.20
CA SER A 2 -26.74 -7.80 -22.24
C SER A 2 -26.09 -7.67 -20.86
N SER A 3 -26.12 -6.47 -20.28
CA SER A 3 -25.79 -6.24 -18.87
C SER A 3 -26.84 -6.99 -18.04
N ALA A 4 -26.45 -8.15 -17.49
CA ALA A 4 -27.20 -8.73 -16.39
C ALA A 4 -27.23 -7.64 -15.31
N HIS A 5 -28.43 -7.13 -14.98
CA HIS A 5 -28.62 -6.19 -13.87
C HIS A 5 -28.05 -6.85 -12.62
N GLN A 6 -26.90 -6.39 -12.19
CA GLN A 6 -26.34 -6.84 -10.93
C GLN A 6 -27.25 -6.29 -9.82
N ASP A 7 -27.69 -7.18 -8.96
CA ASP A 7 -28.68 -6.95 -7.90
C ASP A 7 -28.09 -6.19 -6.69
N HIS A 8 -27.09 -5.31 -6.95
CA HIS A 8 -26.40 -4.52 -5.94
C HIS A 8 -25.95 -3.15 -6.50
N PRO A 9 -25.72 -2.14 -5.62
CA PRO A 9 -25.10 -0.89 -6.02
C PRO A 9 -23.78 -1.10 -6.75
N PRO A 10 -23.58 -0.46 -7.92
CA PRO A 10 -22.41 -0.72 -8.75
C PRO A 10 -21.11 -0.23 -8.10
N LEU A 11 -20.01 -0.96 -8.39
CA LEU A 11 -18.71 -0.82 -7.80
C LEU A 11 -17.61 -0.58 -8.85
N THR A 12 -16.79 0.43 -8.63
CA THR A 12 -15.51 0.60 -9.33
C THR A 12 -14.36 0.03 -8.50
N VAL A 13 -13.57 -0.86 -9.09
CA VAL A 13 -12.25 -1.20 -8.55
C VAL A 13 -11.20 -0.30 -9.18
N LEU A 14 -10.50 0.47 -8.33
CA LEU A 14 -9.46 1.42 -8.73
C LEU A 14 -8.08 0.81 -8.43
N ILE A 15 -7.25 0.69 -9.48
CA ILE A 15 -5.92 0.07 -9.42
C ILE A 15 -4.85 1.09 -9.82
N PRO A 16 -4.14 1.72 -8.86
CA PRO A 16 -2.95 2.51 -9.17
C PRO A 16 -1.78 1.59 -9.53
N THR A 17 -1.03 1.94 -10.58
CA THR A 17 0.07 1.09 -11.05
C THR A 17 1.27 1.89 -11.57
N LEU A 18 2.46 1.28 -11.48
CA LEU A 18 3.71 1.76 -12.09
C LEU A 18 4.70 0.60 -12.16
N ASN A 19 4.99 0.10 -13.37
CA ASN A 19 5.93 -0.99 -13.62
C ASN A 19 5.64 -2.26 -12.78
N GLU A 20 4.43 -2.80 -12.96
CA GLU A 20 3.90 -3.94 -12.21
C GLU A 20 3.51 -5.12 -13.13
N GLU A 21 4.21 -5.32 -14.27
CA GLU A 21 3.92 -6.41 -15.21
C GLU A 21 3.89 -7.80 -14.56
N GLU A 22 4.70 -8.02 -13.51
CA GLU A 22 4.75 -9.27 -12.75
C GLU A 22 3.52 -9.50 -11.86
N ASN A 23 2.78 -8.43 -11.52
CA ASN A 23 1.69 -8.45 -10.56
C ASN A 23 0.33 -8.15 -11.18
N ILE A 24 0.27 -7.27 -12.16
CA ILE A 24 -0.98 -6.66 -12.62
C ILE A 24 -2.00 -7.70 -13.13
N ARG A 25 -1.56 -8.76 -13.83
CA ARG A 25 -2.46 -9.79 -14.38
C ARG A 25 -3.26 -10.49 -13.27
N GLU A 26 -2.58 -10.99 -12.25
CA GLU A 26 -3.24 -11.68 -11.15
C GLU A 26 -4.13 -10.74 -10.32
N CYS A 27 -3.76 -9.44 -10.22
CA CYS A 27 -4.59 -8.43 -9.60
C CYS A 27 -5.91 -8.27 -10.37
N LEU A 28 -5.83 -8.04 -11.68
CA LEU A 28 -6.99 -7.86 -12.56
C LEU A 28 -7.89 -9.10 -12.58
N GLU A 29 -7.32 -10.31 -12.65
CA GLU A 29 -8.08 -11.56 -12.53
C GLU A 29 -8.90 -11.62 -11.24
N SER A 30 -8.34 -11.16 -10.13
CA SER A 30 -9.02 -11.21 -8.83
C SER A 30 -10.18 -10.22 -8.70
N VAL A 31 -10.29 -9.25 -9.61
CA VAL A 31 -11.30 -8.17 -9.57
C VAL A 31 -12.19 -8.08 -10.81
N LYS A 32 -12.08 -9.01 -11.76
CA LYS A 32 -12.88 -9.03 -13.01
C LYS A 32 -14.40 -9.14 -12.82
N TRP A 33 -14.84 -9.38 -11.59
CA TRP A 33 -16.25 -9.40 -11.19
C TRP A 33 -16.82 -8.00 -10.91
N ALA A 34 -15.99 -6.95 -10.87
CA ALA A 34 -16.42 -5.58 -10.62
C ALA A 34 -17.16 -5.00 -11.83
N ASP A 35 -18.05 -4.03 -11.58
CA ASP A 35 -18.79 -3.33 -12.64
C ASP A 35 -17.87 -2.44 -13.49
N GLU A 36 -16.83 -1.88 -12.88
CA GLU A 36 -15.78 -1.12 -13.55
C GLU A 36 -14.41 -1.47 -12.96
N ILE A 37 -13.42 -1.65 -13.82
CA ILE A 37 -12.00 -1.67 -13.44
C ILE A 37 -11.38 -0.39 -14.01
N LEU A 38 -10.91 0.49 -13.10
CA LEU A 38 -10.21 1.72 -13.42
C LEU A 38 -8.73 1.58 -13.08
N VAL A 39 -7.89 1.47 -14.09
CA VAL A 39 -6.42 1.44 -13.93
C VAL A 39 -5.89 2.86 -14.05
N VAL A 40 -5.02 3.26 -13.11
CA VAL A 40 -4.35 4.56 -13.15
C VAL A 40 -2.84 4.35 -13.21
N ASP A 41 -2.31 4.52 -14.41
CA ASP A 41 -0.89 4.30 -14.69
C ASP A 41 -0.07 5.57 -14.50
N SER A 42 1.09 5.42 -13.88
CA SER A 42 2.02 6.52 -13.59
C SER A 42 3.23 6.56 -14.54
N GLY A 43 3.04 6.13 -15.78
CA GLY A 43 4.09 6.11 -16.80
C GLY A 43 4.90 4.82 -16.78
N SER A 44 4.23 3.67 -16.76
CA SER A 44 4.88 2.36 -16.89
C SER A 44 5.63 2.24 -18.22
N THR A 45 6.82 1.67 -18.15
CA THR A 45 7.71 1.40 -19.29
C THR A 45 7.83 -0.08 -19.62
N ASP A 46 7.22 -0.93 -18.80
CA ASP A 46 7.10 -2.38 -18.97
C ASP A 46 5.73 -2.74 -19.60
N ARG A 47 5.38 -4.02 -19.62
CA ARG A 47 4.12 -4.50 -20.20
C ARG A 47 2.88 -4.29 -19.34
N THR A 48 2.96 -3.49 -18.27
CA THR A 48 1.83 -3.26 -17.34
C THR A 48 0.57 -2.80 -18.06
N CYS A 49 0.66 -1.75 -18.89
CA CYS A 49 -0.49 -1.19 -19.61
C CYS A 49 -1.00 -2.14 -20.72
N GLU A 50 -0.12 -2.86 -21.39
CA GLU A 50 -0.49 -3.89 -22.39
C GLU A 50 -1.34 -4.97 -21.73
N ILE A 51 -0.90 -5.50 -20.58
CA ILE A 51 -1.65 -6.51 -19.84
C ILE A 51 -2.97 -5.95 -19.31
N ALA A 52 -2.98 -4.70 -18.82
CA ALA A 52 -4.20 -4.09 -18.30
C ALA A 52 -5.27 -3.91 -19.39
N ALA A 53 -4.87 -3.64 -20.63
CA ALA A 53 -5.78 -3.47 -21.77
C ALA A 53 -6.54 -4.76 -22.14
N GLU A 54 -6.08 -5.93 -21.72
CA GLU A 54 -6.80 -7.20 -21.88
C GLU A 54 -8.07 -7.27 -20.99
N TYR A 55 -8.15 -6.45 -19.94
CA TYR A 55 -9.21 -6.49 -18.92
C TYR A 55 -10.11 -5.27 -18.90
N THR A 56 -9.61 -4.11 -19.29
CA THR A 56 -10.36 -2.85 -19.27
C THR A 56 -9.87 -1.86 -20.32
N SER A 57 -10.79 -1.08 -20.85
CA SER A 57 -10.47 0.10 -21.67
C SER A 57 -10.27 1.38 -20.82
N ARG A 58 -10.55 1.31 -19.52
CA ARG A 58 -10.43 2.44 -18.59
C ARG A 58 -9.05 2.49 -17.96
N ILE A 59 -8.05 2.84 -18.77
CA ILE A 59 -6.66 3.06 -18.34
C ILE A 59 -6.39 4.55 -18.47
N LEU A 60 -6.13 5.22 -17.33
CA LEU A 60 -5.84 6.65 -17.28
C LEU A 60 -4.36 6.86 -16.93
N ALA A 61 -3.70 7.74 -17.67
CA ALA A 61 -2.35 8.16 -17.37
C ALA A 61 -2.35 9.35 -16.40
N HIS A 62 -1.54 9.28 -15.34
CA HIS A 62 -1.37 10.37 -14.40
C HIS A 62 0.04 10.34 -13.79
N GLU A 63 0.73 11.48 -13.80
CA GLU A 63 2.08 11.61 -13.26
C GLU A 63 2.14 11.22 -11.78
N TYR A 64 3.18 10.46 -11.41
CA TYR A 64 3.38 10.02 -10.03
C TYR A 64 4.03 11.11 -9.18
N VAL A 65 3.26 11.75 -8.34
CA VAL A 65 3.76 12.65 -7.29
C VAL A 65 3.99 11.86 -5.99
N ASN A 66 2.96 11.21 -5.50
CA ASN A 66 2.98 10.25 -4.40
C ASN A 66 1.69 9.41 -4.44
N SER A 67 1.65 8.31 -3.68
CA SER A 67 0.52 7.38 -3.70
C SER A 67 -0.81 8.01 -3.28
N ALA A 68 -0.80 8.96 -2.35
CA ALA A 68 -2.02 9.64 -1.90
C ALA A 68 -2.55 10.61 -2.97
N ALA A 69 -1.67 11.41 -3.58
CA ALA A 69 -2.04 12.35 -4.64
C ALA A 69 -2.61 11.61 -5.85
N GLN A 70 -1.96 10.52 -6.30
CA GLN A 70 -2.45 9.69 -7.40
C GLN A 70 -3.86 9.14 -7.13
N LYS A 71 -4.06 8.54 -5.95
CA LYS A 71 -5.37 7.98 -5.57
C LYS A 71 -6.43 9.09 -5.43
N ASN A 72 -6.08 10.24 -4.85
CA ASN A 72 -7.00 11.37 -4.73
C ASN A 72 -7.42 11.95 -6.08
N TRP A 73 -6.53 11.96 -7.07
CA TRP A 73 -6.85 12.36 -8.43
C TRP A 73 -7.75 11.32 -9.10
N ALA A 74 -7.50 10.03 -8.84
CA ALA A 74 -8.18 8.91 -9.48
C ALA A 74 -9.60 8.66 -8.93
N ILE A 75 -9.84 8.83 -7.62
CA ILE A 75 -11.14 8.55 -6.99
C ILE A 75 -12.31 9.24 -7.70
N PRO A 76 -12.26 10.55 -8.06
CA PRO A 76 -13.35 11.21 -8.78
C PRO A 76 -13.59 10.69 -10.20
N GLN A 77 -12.63 9.97 -10.80
CA GLN A 77 -12.73 9.39 -12.14
C GLN A 77 -13.52 8.07 -12.16
N ALA A 78 -13.76 7.47 -10.99
CA ALA A 78 -14.56 6.27 -10.86
C ALA A 78 -16.01 6.52 -11.31
N ALA A 79 -16.55 5.64 -12.15
CA ALA A 79 -17.91 5.79 -12.67
C ALA A 79 -18.99 5.53 -11.61
N HIS A 80 -18.68 4.68 -10.62
CA HIS A 80 -19.68 4.19 -9.68
C HIS A 80 -19.56 4.81 -8.28
N PRO A 81 -20.65 4.79 -7.48
CA PRO A 81 -20.67 5.40 -6.16
C PRO A 81 -19.79 4.68 -5.14
N TRP A 82 -19.61 3.37 -5.27
CA TRP A 82 -18.71 2.60 -4.43
C TRP A 82 -17.35 2.42 -5.12
N VAL A 83 -16.28 2.62 -4.36
CA VAL A 83 -14.91 2.46 -4.82
C VAL A 83 -14.19 1.46 -3.91
N LEU A 84 -13.60 0.44 -4.51
CA LEU A 84 -12.65 -0.46 -3.88
C LEU A 84 -11.25 -0.15 -4.42
N ILE A 85 -10.34 0.29 -3.57
CA ILE A 85 -8.95 0.47 -3.96
C ILE A 85 -8.20 -0.83 -3.75
N VAL A 86 -7.56 -1.31 -4.82
CA VAL A 86 -6.69 -2.50 -4.82
C VAL A 86 -5.36 -2.10 -5.43
N ASP A 87 -4.27 -2.19 -4.67
CA ASP A 87 -2.94 -1.93 -5.21
C ASP A 87 -2.55 -3.10 -6.16
N SER A 88 -1.74 -2.85 -7.19
CA SER A 88 -1.41 -3.86 -8.22
C SER A 88 -0.73 -5.12 -7.66
N ASP A 89 -0.12 -5.03 -6.49
CA ASP A 89 0.47 -6.15 -5.73
C ASP A 89 -0.51 -6.81 -4.73
N GLU A 90 -1.81 -6.43 -4.79
CA GLU A 90 -2.87 -7.03 -3.95
C GLU A 90 -3.79 -7.95 -4.77
N ARG A 91 -4.48 -8.87 -4.08
CA ARG A 91 -5.49 -9.80 -4.65
C ARG A 91 -6.73 -9.85 -3.77
N VAL A 92 -7.88 -9.71 -4.38
CA VAL A 92 -9.17 -9.95 -3.72
C VAL A 92 -9.39 -11.46 -3.66
N THR A 93 -9.57 -12.00 -2.44
CA THR A 93 -9.91 -13.43 -2.31
C THR A 93 -11.35 -13.69 -2.72
N PRO A 94 -11.71 -14.92 -3.16
CA PRO A 94 -13.10 -15.27 -3.48
C PRO A 94 -14.07 -14.97 -2.32
N GLU A 95 -13.65 -15.24 -1.09
CA GLU A 95 -14.46 -15.00 0.11
C GLU A 95 -14.65 -13.49 0.36
N LEU A 96 -13.63 -12.66 0.11
CA LEU A 96 -13.75 -11.21 0.23
C LEU A 96 -14.66 -10.64 -0.87
N ARG A 97 -14.54 -11.13 -2.10
CA ARG A 97 -15.45 -10.78 -3.21
C ARG A 97 -16.89 -11.04 -2.80
N ASP A 98 -17.19 -12.26 -2.35
CA ASP A 98 -18.55 -12.70 -2.03
C ASP A 98 -19.10 -11.89 -0.83
N GLU A 99 -18.26 -11.57 0.16
CA GLU A 99 -18.63 -10.70 1.27
C GLU A 99 -18.97 -9.27 0.80
N ILE A 100 -18.18 -8.69 -0.13
CA ILE A 100 -18.43 -7.34 -0.68
C ILE A 100 -19.75 -7.34 -1.46
N ILE A 101 -19.98 -8.32 -2.33
CA ILE A 101 -21.22 -8.42 -3.11
C ILE A 101 -22.42 -8.55 -2.18
N ALA A 102 -22.35 -9.43 -1.18
CA ALA A 102 -23.42 -9.63 -0.19
C ALA A 102 -23.69 -8.36 0.63
N LEU A 103 -22.63 -7.63 1.02
CA LEU A 103 -22.75 -6.36 1.72
C LEU A 103 -23.47 -5.31 0.86
N LEU A 104 -23.06 -5.15 -0.40
CA LEU A 104 -23.65 -4.17 -1.32
C LEU A 104 -25.11 -4.50 -1.59
N ARG A 105 -25.49 -5.78 -1.77
CA ARG A 105 -26.89 -6.21 -1.94
C ARG A 105 -27.76 -5.92 -0.73
N LYS A 106 -27.22 -6.13 0.47
CA LYS A 106 -27.96 -5.90 1.72
C LYS A 106 -28.23 -4.43 2.02
N GLY A 107 -27.52 -3.53 1.37
CA GLY A 107 -27.49 -2.11 1.68
C GLY A 107 -26.48 -1.78 2.78
N PRO A 108 -25.32 -1.18 2.41
CA PRO A 108 -24.28 -0.81 3.36
C PRO A 108 -24.76 0.21 4.38
N ASN A 109 -24.45 0.01 5.66
CA ASN A 109 -24.78 0.91 6.77
C ASN A 109 -23.64 1.86 7.17
N CYS A 110 -22.49 1.74 6.52
CA CYS A 110 -21.30 2.56 6.74
C CYS A 110 -20.89 3.27 5.44
N ALA A 111 -20.17 4.38 5.58
CA ALA A 111 -19.61 5.12 4.45
C ALA A 111 -18.35 4.45 3.87
N GLY A 112 -17.74 3.54 4.60
CA GLY A 112 -16.59 2.76 4.16
C GLY A 112 -16.27 1.60 5.09
N TYR A 113 -15.38 0.72 4.62
CA TYR A 113 -15.04 -0.52 5.30
C TYR A 113 -13.54 -0.77 5.28
N HIS A 114 -13.01 -1.11 6.46
CA HIS A 114 -11.65 -1.57 6.63
C HIS A 114 -11.53 -3.03 6.21
N ILE A 115 -10.41 -3.35 5.56
CA ILE A 115 -10.03 -4.70 5.14
C ILE A 115 -8.67 -5.02 5.76
N ARG A 116 -8.54 -6.22 6.30
CA ARG A 116 -7.25 -6.74 6.76
C ARG A 116 -6.43 -7.22 5.57
N ARG A 117 -5.11 -7.00 5.58
CA ARG A 117 -4.19 -7.57 4.60
C ARG A 117 -3.43 -8.75 5.19
N VAL A 118 -3.31 -9.80 4.38
CA VAL A 118 -2.39 -10.92 4.64
C VAL A 118 -1.19 -10.72 3.73
N ASN A 119 -0.09 -10.29 4.33
CA ASN A 119 1.13 -9.97 3.61
C ASN A 119 1.91 -11.24 3.26
N HIS A 120 2.45 -11.29 2.04
CA HIS A 120 3.37 -12.32 1.57
C HIS A 120 4.73 -11.69 1.29
N PHE A 121 5.77 -12.30 1.82
CA PHE A 121 7.15 -11.92 1.58
C PHE A 121 7.86 -13.09 0.86
N MET A 122 8.30 -12.89 -0.38
CA MET A 122 8.89 -13.93 -1.21
C MET A 122 8.06 -15.23 -1.26
N GLY A 123 6.74 -15.07 -1.51
CA GLY A 123 5.78 -16.17 -1.56
C GLY A 123 5.38 -16.77 -0.21
N GLN A 124 6.01 -16.37 0.90
CA GLN A 124 5.70 -16.88 2.23
C GLN A 124 4.73 -15.95 2.96
N PRO A 125 3.61 -16.46 3.52
CA PRO A 125 2.68 -15.65 4.29
C PRO A 125 3.32 -15.18 5.62
N VAL A 126 3.19 -13.89 5.91
CA VAL A 126 3.69 -13.26 7.14
C VAL A 126 2.53 -12.99 8.08
N ARG A 127 2.46 -13.73 9.17
CA ARG A 127 1.29 -13.72 10.07
C ARG A 127 1.49 -12.93 11.36
N HIS A 128 2.73 -12.71 11.78
CA HIS A 128 3.07 -12.16 13.11
C HIS A 128 3.69 -10.76 13.03
N VAL A 129 4.74 -10.56 12.21
CA VAL A 129 5.43 -9.26 12.10
C VAL A 129 4.47 -8.17 11.63
N TRP A 130 3.57 -8.46 10.67
CA TRP A 130 2.60 -7.54 10.09
C TRP A 130 1.14 -7.91 10.42
N LYS A 131 0.90 -8.58 11.56
CA LYS A 131 -0.41 -9.11 11.97
C LYS A 131 -1.55 -8.09 11.92
N ASN A 132 -1.28 -6.83 12.22
CA ASN A 132 -2.29 -5.76 12.32
C ASN A 132 -2.30 -4.85 11.09
N ASP A 133 -1.93 -5.36 9.93
CA ASP A 133 -2.01 -4.62 8.68
C ASP A 133 -3.46 -4.55 8.21
N LYS A 134 -4.01 -3.36 8.28
CA LYS A 134 -5.40 -3.06 7.97
C LYS A 134 -5.51 -1.68 7.33
N CYS A 135 -6.38 -1.53 6.37
CA CYS A 135 -6.58 -0.28 5.65
C CYS A 135 -8.04 -0.10 5.26
N LEU A 136 -8.49 1.13 5.19
CA LEU A 136 -9.78 1.47 4.59
C LEU A 136 -9.63 1.32 3.07
N ARG A 137 -10.42 0.45 2.43
CA ARG A 137 -10.28 0.13 1.01
C ARG A 137 -11.58 0.24 0.22
N LEU A 138 -12.72 -0.14 0.83
CA LEU A 138 -14.04 -0.02 0.24
C LEU A 138 -14.75 1.20 0.85
N PHE A 139 -15.20 2.16 0.03
CA PHE A 139 -15.88 3.36 0.53
C PHE A 139 -16.70 4.06 -0.56
N LEU A 140 -17.62 4.91 -0.14
CA LEU A 140 -18.35 5.80 -1.04
C LEU A 140 -17.41 6.85 -1.63
N ARG A 141 -17.36 6.94 -2.96
CA ARG A 141 -16.48 7.83 -3.75
C ARG A 141 -16.41 9.25 -3.20
N ASP A 142 -17.56 9.82 -2.84
CA ASP A 142 -17.65 11.20 -2.41
C ASP A 142 -17.41 11.41 -0.90
N LYS A 143 -17.17 10.32 -0.15
CA LYS A 143 -16.96 10.33 1.30
C LYS A 143 -15.52 10.08 1.73
N GLY A 144 -14.66 9.49 0.89
CA GLY A 144 -13.28 9.12 1.23
C GLY A 144 -12.26 9.93 0.46
N ARG A 145 -11.21 10.40 1.15
CA ARG A 145 -10.05 11.09 0.57
C ARG A 145 -8.78 10.73 1.35
N TYR A 146 -7.68 10.47 0.66
CA TYR A 146 -6.39 10.29 1.30
C TYR A 146 -5.89 11.61 1.90
N GLN A 147 -5.31 11.53 3.10
CA GLN A 147 -4.61 12.64 3.73
C GLN A 147 -3.45 13.10 2.85
N ASP A 148 -3.14 14.38 2.86
CA ASP A 148 -1.98 14.93 2.15
C ASP A 148 -0.68 14.60 2.90
N ARG A 149 -0.21 13.35 2.72
CA ARG A 149 1.02 12.83 3.29
C ARG A 149 1.83 12.10 2.22
N GLN A 150 3.15 12.27 2.27
CA GLN A 150 4.04 11.61 1.30
C GLN A 150 4.09 10.09 1.48
N VAL A 151 3.98 9.60 2.72
CA VAL A 151 4.02 8.18 3.07
C VAL A 151 3.01 7.88 4.17
N HIS A 152 2.44 6.66 4.14
CA HIS A 152 1.46 6.17 5.11
C HIS A 152 0.25 7.11 5.29
N ALA A 153 -0.27 7.63 4.16
CA ALA A 153 -1.50 8.40 4.18
C ALA A 153 -2.69 7.47 4.48
N ASP A 154 -3.45 7.82 5.51
CA ASP A 154 -4.74 7.19 5.80
C ASP A 154 -5.84 7.88 4.98
N ILE A 155 -7.01 7.25 4.89
CA ILE A 155 -8.20 7.84 4.27
C ILE A 155 -9.00 8.57 5.36
N ASP A 156 -9.24 9.84 5.15
CA ASP A 156 -10.23 10.61 5.90
C ASP A 156 -11.62 10.30 5.33
N LEU A 157 -12.43 9.61 6.13
CA LEU A 157 -13.77 9.18 5.75
C LEU A 157 -14.82 10.07 6.40
N LYS A 158 -15.73 10.63 5.58
CA LYS A 158 -16.90 11.37 6.07
C LYS A 158 -18.04 10.41 6.36
N GLY A 159 -18.11 9.89 7.57
CA GLY A 159 -19.15 8.97 8.03
C GLY A 159 -18.60 7.75 8.78
N PRO A 160 -19.48 6.83 9.20
CA PRO A 160 -19.08 5.66 9.95
C PRO A 160 -18.26 4.69 9.09
N ALA A 161 -17.31 4.00 9.72
CA ALA A 161 -16.51 2.95 9.10
C ALA A 161 -16.85 1.59 9.71
N GLY A 162 -17.04 0.59 8.87
CA GLY A 162 -17.24 -0.81 9.22
C GLY A 162 -15.99 -1.67 8.99
N TRP A 163 -16.16 -2.99 9.10
CA TRP A 163 -15.12 -3.99 8.92
C TRP A 163 -15.59 -5.12 8.04
N LEU A 164 -14.73 -5.55 7.10
CA LEU A 164 -14.89 -6.82 6.40
C LEU A 164 -14.06 -7.90 7.09
N LYS A 165 -14.57 -9.12 7.07
CA LYS A 165 -13.99 -10.29 7.75
C LYS A 165 -12.84 -10.90 6.95
N HIS A 166 -13.05 -11.02 5.63
CA HIS A 166 -12.10 -11.67 4.73
C HIS A 166 -10.99 -10.70 4.29
N PRO A 167 -9.76 -11.19 4.10
CA PRO A 167 -8.60 -10.35 3.83
C PRO A 167 -8.36 -10.12 2.34
N LEU A 168 -7.60 -9.05 2.03
CA LEU A 168 -6.81 -8.92 0.82
C LEU A 168 -5.48 -9.69 1.00
N LEU A 169 -5.04 -10.40 -0.03
CA LEU A 169 -3.67 -10.90 -0.10
C LEU A 169 -2.77 -9.78 -0.64
N HIS A 170 -1.62 -9.57 -0.04
CA HIS A 170 -0.69 -8.52 -0.43
C HIS A 170 0.72 -9.07 -0.62
N TYR A 171 1.17 -9.10 -1.87
CA TYR A 171 2.48 -9.63 -2.27
C TYR A 171 3.55 -8.54 -2.24
N THR A 172 3.95 -8.14 -1.02
CA THR A 172 4.80 -6.97 -0.76
C THR A 172 6.19 -7.06 -1.39
N CYS A 173 6.66 -8.25 -1.66
CA CYS A 173 8.02 -8.49 -2.14
C CYS A 173 8.08 -9.79 -2.95
N ARG A 174 8.22 -9.67 -4.26
CA ARG A 174 8.56 -10.79 -5.16
C ARG A 174 10.05 -10.80 -5.51
N SER A 175 10.69 -9.63 -5.60
CA SER A 175 12.12 -9.46 -5.87
C SER A 175 12.81 -8.72 -4.72
N PHE A 176 13.89 -9.32 -4.20
CA PHE A 176 14.67 -8.72 -3.12
C PHE A 176 15.36 -7.43 -3.59
N GLU A 177 15.81 -7.38 -4.84
CA GLU A 177 16.40 -6.20 -5.45
C GLU A 177 15.41 -5.03 -5.50
N LYS A 178 14.20 -5.27 -6.07
CA LYS A 178 13.13 -4.25 -6.12
C LYS A 178 12.75 -3.78 -4.71
N TYR A 179 12.74 -4.69 -3.73
CA TYR A 179 12.49 -4.36 -2.33
C TYR A 179 13.55 -3.43 -1.76
N LEU A 180 14.84 -3.68 -2.00
CA LEU A 180 15.93 -2.83 -1.53
C LEU A 180 15.89 -1.43 -2.17
N LEU A 181 15.63 -1.33 -3.46
CA LEU A 181 15.46 -0.05 -4.15
C LEU A 181 14.31 0.78 -3.57
N LYS A 182 13.16 0.13 -3.35
CA LYS A 182 12.01 0.75 -2.67
C LYS A 182 12.41 1.21 -1.26
N HIS A 183 13.10 0.38 -0.51
CA HIS A 183 13.59 0.66 0.83
C HIS A 183 14.55 1.84 0.89
N ASP A 184 15.47 1.94 -0.08
CA ASP A 184 16.40 3.07 -0.18
C ASP A 184 15.65 4.40 -0.33
N ARG A 185 14.69 4.46 -1.25
CA ARG A 185 13.83 5.63 -1.46
C ARG A 185 13.05 6.02 -0.20
N TYR A 186 12.41 5.04 0.47
CA TYR A 186 11.63 5.29 1.69
C TYR A 186 12.50 5.77 2.86
N THR A 187 13.70 5.23 3.02
CA THR A 187 14.63 5.68 4.06
C THR A 187 15.14 7.09 3.81
N THR A 188 15.28 7.49 2.53
CA THR A 188 15.64 8.87 2.15
C THR A 188 14.54 9.86 2.51
N TRP A 189 13.28 9.56 2.18
CA TRP A 189 12.15 10.40 2.57
C TRP A 189 12.01 10.48 4.10
N ALA A 190 12.11 9.36 4.79
CA ALA A 190 12.04 9.31 6.25
C ALA A 190 13.20 10.08 6.92
N ALA A 191 14.38 10.14 6.30
CA ALA A 191 15.50 10.96 6.80
C ALA A 191 15.19 12.45 6.67
N ARG A 192 14.67 12.89 5.52
CA ARG A 192 14.26 14.29 5.28
C ARG A 192 13.17 14.75 6.26
N ASP A 193 12.14 13.94 6.46
CA ASP A 193 11.08 14.24 7.44
C ASP A 193 11.63 14.29 8.87
N ARG A 194 12.58 13.41 9.20
CA ARG A 194 13.19 13.36 10.51
C ARG A 194 14.13 14.53 10.78
N ALA A 195 14.71 15.13 9.76
CA ALA A 195 15.58 16.31 9.86
C ALA A 195 14.90 17.47 10.60
N LYS A 196 13.59 17.64 10.43
CA LYS A 196 12.79 18.68 11.11
C LYS A 196 12.70 18.47 12.64
N ARG A 197 12.90 17.22 13.12
CA ARG A 197 12.65 16.84 14.53
C ARG A 197 13.89 16.30 15.26
N THR A 198 15.00 16.13 14.57
CA THR A 198 16.23 15.55 15.15
C THR A 198 17.40 16.47 14.79
N PRO A 199 17.75 17.42 15.65
CA PRO A 199 18.78 18.44 15.36
C PRO A 199 20.18 17.83 15.23
N LYS A 200 20.46 16.73 15.92
CA LYS A 200 21.76 16.03 15.84
C LYS A 200 21.59 14.51 15.95
N VAL A 201 22.19 13.78 15.03
CA VAL A 201 22.29 12.33 15.11
C VAL A 201 23.37 11.97 16.14
N ARG A 202 23.03 11.07 17.08
CA ARG A 202 23.93 10.55 18.10
C ARG A 202 24.12 9.05 17.90
N TRP A 203 25.16 8.46 18.48
CA TRP A 203 25.50 7.05 18.33
C TRP A 203 24.33 6.09 18.63
N HIS A 204 23.51 6.38 19.65
CA HIS A 204 22.36 5.52 20.01
C HIS A 204 21.27 5.49 18.91
N HIS A 205 21.21 6.48 18.02
CA HIS A 205 20.32 6.45 16.86
C HIS A 205 20.75 5.39 15.84
N LEU A 206 22.06 5.11 15.76
CA LEU A 206 22.67 4.17 14.80
C LEU A 206 22.82 2.76 15.38
N THR A 207 22.76 2.59 16.71
CA THR A 207 22.97 1.31 17.38
C THR A 207 21.72 0.84 18.14
N VAL A 208 21.37 1.53 19.25
CA VAL A 208 20.29 1.12 20.14
C VAL A 208 18.93 1.09 19.45
N ARG A 209 18.62 2.11 18.62
CA ARG A 209 17.32 2.16 17.93
C ARG A 209 17.11 1.04 16.91
N PRO A 210 18.07 0.71 16.04
CA PRO A 210 17.98 -0.48 15.18
C PRO A 210 17.87 -1.77 15.97
N ALA A 211 18.71 -1.96 16.99
CA ALA A 211 18.67 -3.15 17.82
C ALA A 211 17.32 -3.32 18.54
N PHE A 212 16.79 -2.24 19.12
CA PHE A 212 15.46 -2.25 19.73
C PHE A 212 14.34 -2.51 18.69
N ARG A 213 14.47 -1.99 17.48
CA ARG A 213 13.51 -2.26 16.39
C ARG A 213 13.49 -3.75 16.05
N PHE A 214 14.66 -4.38 15.91
CA PHE A 214 14.78 -5.83 15.72
C PHE A 214 14.12 -6.60 16.85
N PHE A 215 14.55 -6.35 18.09
CA PHE A 215 14.02 -7.00 19.28
C PHE A 215 12.49 -6.88 19.37
N LYS A 216 11.96 -5.66 19.20
CA LYS A 216 10.52 -5.40 19.24
C LYS A 216 9.76 -6.24 18.22
N GLN A 217 10.27 -6.36 16.98
CA GLN A 217 9.57 -7.09 15.94
C GLN A 217 9.78 -8.61 16.05
N TYR A 218 11.00 -9.04 16.28
CA TYR A 218 11.34 -10.45 16.29
C TYR A 218 10.83 -11.15 17.55
N VAL A 219 11.01 -10.52 18.71
CA VAL A 219 10.61 -11.10 20.01
C VAL A 219 9.20 -10.65 20.41
N LEU A 220 8.95 -9.35 20.62
CA LEU A 220 7.68 -8.89 21.19
C LEU A 220 6.50 -9.08 20.24
N LYS A 221 6.68 -8.89 18.93
CA LYS A 221 5.67 -9.18 17.91
C LYS A 221 5.70 -10.66 17.44
N ARG A 222 6.53 -11.49 18.06
CA ARG A 222 6.68 -12.91 17.74
C ARG A 222 7.07 -13.17 16.28
N GLY A 223 7.89 -12.29 15.68
CA GLY A 223 8.35 -12.43 14.31
C GLY A 223 9.12 -13.73 14.05
N PHE A 224 9.69 -14.35 15.10
CA PHE A 224 10.34 -15.66 15.02
C PHE A 224 9.37 -16.78 14.58
N LEU A 225 8.06 -16.62 14.81
CA LEU A 225 7.03 -17.57 14.35
C LEU A 225 6.77 -17.49 12.84
N ASP A 226 7.21 -16.43 12.16
CA ASP A 226 7.19 -16.33 10.71
C ASP A 226 8.44 -16.96 10.05
N GLY A 227 9.23 -17.71 10.82
CA GLY A 227 10.40 -18.47 10.36
C GLY A 227 11.48 -17.60 9.72
N ARG A 228 12.05 -18.06 8.59
CA ARG A 228 13.11 -17.34 7.86
C ARG A 228 12.63 -15.98 7.35
N ALA A 229 11.39 -15.90 6.84
CA ALA A 229 10.80 -14.65 6.39
C ALA A 229 10.73 -13.62 7.52
N GLY A 230 10.30 -14.04 8.73
CA GLY A 230 10.26 -13.19 9.91
C GLY A 230 11.63 -12.64 10.31
N LEU A 231 12.67 -13.48 10.29
CA LEU A 231 14.04 -13.07 10.59
C LEU A 231 14.53 -12.01 9.59
N ILE A 232 14.36 -12.28 8.28
CA ILE A 232 14.79 -11.36 7.21
C ILE A 232 14.05 -10.02 7.34
N ILE A 233 12.72 -10.04 7.49
CA ILE A 233 11.91 -8.82 7.61
C ILE A 233 12.30 -8.01 8.84
N CYS A 234 12.53 -8.65 9.99
CA CYS A 234 12.95 -7.96 11.21
C CYS A 234 14.35 -7.34 11.06
N GLY A 235 15.28 -8.05 10.39
CA GLY A 235 16.61 -7.54 10.06
C GLY A 235 16.55 -6.33 9.12
N LEU A 236 15.81 -6.44 8.04
CA LEU A 236 15.60 -5.34 7.08
C LEU A 236 14.91 -4.12 7.74
N SER A 237 13.97 -4.36 8.65
CA SER A 237 13.31 -3.31 9.42
C SER A 237 14.26 -2.57 10.36
N ALA A 238 15.17 -3.29 11.00
CA ALA A 238 16.24 -2.70 11.81
C ALA A 238 17.24 -1.93 10.94
N PHE A 239 17.64 -2.51 9.82
CA PHE A 239 18.51 -1.87 8.83
C PHE A 239 17.91 -0.57 8.28
N SER A 240 16.59 -0.53 8.04
CA SER A 240 15.92 0.71 7.63
C SER A 240 16.01 1.82 8.67
N VAL A 241 15.95 1.47 9.96
CA VAL A 241 16.15 2.45 11.03
C VAL A 241 17.58 2.97 11.01
N PHE A 242 18.56 2.10 10.82
CA PHE A 242 19.96 2.47 10.68
C PHE A 242 20.15 3.40 9.46
N MET A 243 19.72 2.98 8.26
CA MET A 243 19.87 3.73 7.02
C MET A 243 19.24 5.12 7.11
N LYS A 244 18.04 5.23 7.68
CA LYS A 244 17.38 6.52 7.90
C LYS A 244 18.24 7.48 8.71
N TYR A 245 18.85 7.02 9.79
CA TYR A 245 19.70 7.88 10.64
C TYR A 245 21.07 8.10 10.03
N ALA A 246 21.64 7.16 9.28
CA ALA A 246 22.88 7.36 8.53
C ALA A 246 22.70 8.44 7.45
N LYS A 247 21.62 8.38 6.67
CA LYS A 247 21.27 9.43 5.68
C LYS A 247 20.97 10.78 6.34
N LEU A 248 20.32 10.78 7.50
CA LEU A 248 20.10 12.01 8.26
C LEU A 248 21.43 12.62 8.75
N TRP A 249 22.36 11.79 9.21
CA TRP A 249 23.68 12.23 9.59
C TRP A 249 24.43 12.83 8.41
N GLU A 250 24.41 12.19 7.24
CA GLU A 250 25.00 12.73 6.00
C GLU A 250 24.41 14.11 5.65
N LEU A 251 23.08 14.27 5.71
CA LEU A 251 22.44 15.57 5.47
C LEU A 251 22.87 16.65 6.46
N GLN A 252 23.18 16.28 7.71
CA GLN A 252 23.66 17.21 8.72
C GLN A 252 25.11 17.62 8.45
N GLN A 253 25.99 16.67 8.05
CA GLN A 253 27.38 16.98 7.69
C GLN A 253 27.46 17.92 6.48
N ARG A 254 26.67 17.69 5.43
CA ARG A 254 26.62 18.59 4.26
C ARG A 254 26.23 20.01 4.64
N LYS A 255 25.21 20.19 5.48
CA LYS A 255 24.79 21.51 5.96
C LYS A 255 25.86 22.22 6.81
N ASP A 256 26.69 21.47 7.51
CA ASP A 256 27.79 22.06 8.29
C ASP A 256 28.98 22.46 7.40
N LEU A 257 29.19 21.75 6.28
CA LEU A 257 30.19 22.10 5.27
C LEU A 257 29.80 23.36 4.44
N ASP A 258 28.51 23.58 4.23
CA ASP A 258 27.99 24.72 3.46
C ASP A 258 27.84 26.00 4.31
N LYS A 259 28.23 26.01 5.59
CA LYS A 259 28.26 27.22 6.41
C LYS A 259 29.52 28.03 6.08
N PRO A 260 29.40 29.32 5.73
CA PRO A 260 30.58 30.18 5.60
C PRO A 260 31.30 30.23 6.95
N HIS A 261 32.63 30.09 6.92
CA HIS A 261 33.54 30.27 8.07
C HIS A 261 33.62 31.72 8.52
#